data_86cc5abd352b1490f0eda69905935174
#
_entry.id   86cc5abd352b1490f0eda69905935174
#
_cell.length_a   1.000
_cell.length_b   1.000
_cell.length_c   1.000
_cell.angle_alpha   90.00
_cell.angle_beta   90.00
_cell.angle_gamma   90.00
#
_symmetry.space_group_name_H-M   'P 1'
#
loop_
_entity.id
_entity.type
_entity.pdbx_description
1 polymer ?
#
loop_
_entity_poly.entity_id
_entity_poly.type
_entity_poly.pdbx_seq_one_letter_code
_entity_poly.pdbx_strand_id
1 'polypeptide(L)'
;LEKLKSLDAVVIGVRAFNERKDLRANLPGLFAYVENGGTVIAQYNRPSGGLPPLAPFELSIAGSAPALRVTDETAPVIVLAPGHRALTTPNKIGPADFSGWVQERGAYFPSKWDETKFTPILAMSDPGEKQPNSSVLIARHGQGYYVYTGLAFFRQLPAGVPGAYRLWANLVSLGK
;
A
#
# COMPACT_ATOMS: atom_id res chain seq x y z
N LEU A 1 11.08 -19.10 -5.42
CA LEU A 1 11.25 -17.86 -6.21
C LEU A 1 10.97 -18.07 -7.71
N GLU A 2 11.26 -19.26 -8.28
CA GLU A 2 10.93 -19.55 -9.68
C GLU A 2 9.45 -19.31 -10.02
N LYS A 3 8.54 -19.66 -9.11
CA LYS A 3 7.09 -19.42 -9.31
C LYS A 3 6.73 -17.93 -9.44
N LEU A 4 7.54 -17.02 -8.87
CA LEU A 4 7.26 -15.58 -8.99
C LEU A 4 7.41 -15.08 -10.42
N LYS A 5 8.32 -15.67 -11.20
CA LYS A 5 8.60 -15.25 -12.58
C LYS A 5 7.38 -15.36 -13.53
N SER A 6 6.41 -16.23 -13.19
CA SER A 6 5.20 -16.43 -13.96
C SER A 6 4.02 -15.55 -13.51
N LEU A 7 4.21 -14.74 -12.46
CA LEU A 7 3.18 -13.90 -11.89
C LEU A 7 3.36 -12.45 -12.33
N ASP A 8 2.28 -11.78 -12.63
CA ASP A 8 2.28 -10.35 -12.95
C ASP A 8 2.32 -9.47 -11.69
N ALA A 9 1.68 -9.94 -10.61
CA ALA A 9 1.64 -9.25 -9.33
C ALA A 9 1.63 -10.24 -8.16
N VAL A 10 2.22 -9.83 -7.06
CA VAL A 10 2.25 -10.55 -5.78
C VAL A 10 1.68 -9.66 -4.69
N VAL A 11 0.70 -10.17 -3.96
CA VAL A 11 0.10 -9.48 -2.82
C VAL A 11 0.65 -10.05 -1.52
N ILE A 12 1.28 -9.19 -0.74
CA ILE A 12 1.70 -9.49 0.62
C ILE A 12 0.57 -9.10 1.57
N GLY A 13 0.00 -10.10 2.23
CA GLY A 13 -1.15 -9.91 3.13
C GLY A 13 -0.82 -9.04 4.34
N VAL A 14 -1.86 -8.56 5.01
CA VAL A 14 -1.73 -7.76 6.23
C VAL A 14 -0.88 -8.49 7.27
N ARG A 15 0.05 -7.77 7.93
CA ARG A 15 0.98 -8.27 8.95
C ARG A 15 1.92 -9.40 8.49
N ALA A 16 2.03 -9.66 7.20
CA ALA A 16 2.88 -10.76 6.75
C ALA A 16 4.36 -10.55 7.10
N PHE A 17 4.85 -9.31 7.10
CA PHE A 17 6.21 -9.01 7.56
C PHE A 17 6.36 -9.16 9.09
N ASN A 18 5.30 -9.09 9.86
CA ASN A 18 5.33 -9.40 11.29
C ASN A 18 5.42 -10.90 11.53
N GLU A 19 4.61 -11.70 10.83
CA GLU A 19 4.29 -13.09 11.18
C GLU A 19 5.05 -14.14 10.35
N ARG A 20 5.38 -13.84 9.08
CA ARG A 20 5.88 -14.82 8.12
C ARG A 20 7.41 -14.87 8.10
N LYS A 21 7.99 -15.90 8.73
CA LYS A 21 9.44 -16.14 8.72
C LYS A 21 9.99 -16.45 7.32
N ASP A 22 9.23 -17.19 6.52
CA ASP A 22 9.57 -17.51 5.14
C ASP A 22 9.60 -16.26 4.25
N LEU A 23 8.68 -15.31 4.42
CA LEU A 23 8.74 -14.02 3.73
C LEU A 23 10.03 -13.28 4.08
N ARG A 24 10.36 -13.16 5.38
CA ARG A 24 11.59 -12.50 5.84
C ARG A 24 12.86 -13.11 5.23
N ALA A 25 12.92 -14.44 5.17
CA ALA A 25 14.05 -15.15 4.59
C ALA A 25 14.21 -14.96 3.08
N ASN A 26 13.13 -14.60 2.38
CA ASN A 26 13.08 -14.50 0.91
C ASN A 26 12.94 -13.06 0.39
N LEU A 27 13.12 -12.04 1.23
CA LEU A 27 13.01 -10.63 0.81
C LEU A 27 13.94 -10.25 -0.35
N PRO A 28 15.21 -10.66 -0.40
CA PRO A 28 16.07 -10.34 -1.54
C PRO A 28 15.47 -10.84 -2.87
N GLY A 29 14.91 -12.05 -2.87
CA GLY A 29 14.27 -12.59 -4.06
C GLY A 29 12.94 -11.91 -4.40
N LEU A 30 12.19 -11.44 -3.41
CA LEU A 30 10.98 -10.64 -3.64
C LEU A 30 11.33 -9.28 -4.28
N PHE A 31 12.38 -8.62 -3.79
CA PHE A 31 12.82 -7.34 -4.36
C PHE A 31 13.42 -7.50 -5.75
N ALA A 32 14.19 -8.57 -5.97
CA ALA A 32 14.67 -8.91 -7.31
C ALA A 32 13.52 -9.21 -8.30
N TYR A 33 12.42 -9.82 -7.84
CA TYR A 33 11.23 -9.99 -8.67
C TYR A 33 10.66 -8.63 -9.12
N VAL A 34 10.60 -7.64 -8.22
CA VAL A 34 10.17 -6.28 -8.60
C VAL A 34 11.15 -5.65 -9.58
N GLU A 35 12.45 -5.74 -9.31
CA GLU A 35 13.49 -5.19 -10.17
C GLU A 35 13.39 -5.71 -11.61
N ASN A 36 12.99 -6.97 -11.78
CA ASN A 36 12.81 -7.63 -13.07
C ASN A 36 11.40 -7.46 -13.68
N GLY A 37 10.59 -6.52 -13.21
CA GLY A 37 9.33 -6.12 -13.84
C GLY A 37 8.06 -6.55 -13.12
N GLY A 38 8.15 -7.32 -12.03
CA GLY A 38 7.01 -7.72 -11.23
C GLY A 38 6.40 -6.56 -10.42
N THR A 39 5.15 -6.72 -10.03
CA THR A 39 4.48 -5.79 -9.13
C THR A 39 4.28 -6.44 -7.76
N VAL A 40 4.74 -5.79 -6.69
CA VAL A 40 4.47 -6.22 -5.31
C VAL A 40 3.58 -5.21 -4.63
N ILE A 41 2.50 -5.69 -3.99
CA ILE A 41 1.60 -4.89 -3.17
C ILE A 41 1.70 -5.38 -1.74
N ALA A 42 2.41 -4.62 -0.89
CA ALA A 42 2.52 -4.87 0.52
C ALA A 42 1.41 -4.11 1.28
N GLN A 43 0.59 -4.86 1.99
CA GLN A 43 -0.41 -4.28 2.88
C GLN A 43 0.20 -3.97 4.23
N TYR A 44 -0.51 -3.23 5.09
CA TYR A 44 0.01 -2.73 6.35
C TYR A 44 0.60 -3.81 7.26
N ASN A 45 1.58 -3.40 8.05
CA ASN A 45 2.17 -4.16 9.13
C ASN A 45 2.12 -3.36 10.43
N ARG A 46 2.18 -4.03 11.57
CA ARG A 46 2.20 -3.38 12.89
C ARG A 46 3.63 -2.94 13.22
N PRO A 47 3.80 -1.77 13.85
CA PRO A 47 5.08 -1.41 14.43
C PRO A 47 5.50 -2.48 15.45
N SER A 48 6.69 -3.03 15.29
CA SER A 48 7.28 -3.95 16.26
C SER A 48 8.79 -3.91 16.14
N GLY A 49 9.49 -4.16 17.26
CA GLY A 49 10.93 -4.35 17.20
C GLY A 49 11.30 -5.54 16.30
N GLY A 50 12.33 -5.35 15.47
CA GLY A 50 12.83 -6.41 14.60
C GLY A 50 12.00 -6.65 13.32
N LEU A 51 11.22 -5.67 12.86
CA LEU A 51 10.69 -5.71 11.50
C LEU A 51 11.85 -5.76 10.50
N PRO A 52 11.76 -6.63 9.48
CA PRO A 52 12.70 -6.58 8.37
C PRO A 52 12.46 -5.34 7.51
N PRO A 53 13.32 -5.05 6.52
CA PRO A 53 13.02 -4.05 5.50
C PRO A 53 11.63 -4.30 4.90
N LEU A 54 10.76 -3.28 4.94
CA LEU A 54 9.38 -3.38 4.44
C LEU A 54 9.28 -3.13 2.94
N ALA A 55 10.35 -2.63 2.33
CA ALA A 55 10.40 -2.25 0.92
C ALA A 55 11.86 -2.31 0.42
N PRO A 56 12.09 -2.25 -0.90
CA PRO A 56 13.45 -2.16 -1.46
C PRO A 56 14.17 -0.84 -1.14
N PHE A 57 13.45 0.17 -0.66
CA PHE A 57 13.97 1.47 -0.22
C PHE A 57 13.56 1.74 1.22
N GLU A 58 14.10 2.80 1.83
CA GLU A 58 13.74 3.17 3.20
C GLU A 58 12.21 3.34 3.31
N LEU A 59 11.60 2.59 4.22
CA LEU A 59 10.20 2.70 4.60
C LEU A 59 10.04 2.16 6.00
N SER A 60 9.48 2.95 6.89
CA SER A 60 9.26 2.54 8.28
C SER A 60 7.91 3.02 8.83
N ILE A 61 7.43 2.28 9.81
CA ILE A 61 6.20 2.55 10.55
C ILE A 61 6.59 2.98 11.96
N ALA A 62 6.00 4.04 12.49
CA ALA A 62 6.32 4.53 13.82
C ALA A 62 6.04 3.47 14.90
N GLY A 63 7.00 3.29 15.81
CA GLY A 63 6.92 2.32 16.91
C GLY A 63 6.28 2.84 18.21
N SER A 64 6.17 4.17 18.42
CA SER A 64 5.87 4.75 19.73
C SER A 64 4.82 5.85 19.77
N ALA A 65 4.38 6.35 18.63
CA ALA A 65 3.26 7.30 18.53
C ALA A 65 1.94 6.57 18.27
N PRO A 66 0.77 7.20 18.45
CA PRO A 66 -0.45 6.63 17.92
C PRO A 66 -0.18 6.27 16.46
N ALA A 67 -0.38 5.01 16.14
CA ALA A 67 -0.17 4.51 14.78
C ALA A 67 -0.97 5.40 13.83
N LEU A 68 -0.30 5.90 12.78
CA LEU A 68 -0.98 6.70 11.78
C LEU A 68 -2.10 5.84 11.18
N ARG A 69 -3.33 6.26 11.39
CA ARG A 69 -4.54 5.53 11.01
C ARG A 69 -5.64 6.53 10.64
N VAL A 70 -6.68 6.04 10.01
CA VAL A 70 -7.93 6.78 9.78
C VAL A 70 -9.08 5.86 10.12
N THR A 71 -9.76 6.17 11.23
CA THR A 71 -10.86 5.37 11.78
C THR A 71 -12.23 5.86 11.32
N ASP A 72 -12.35 7.14 10.96
CA ASP A 72 -13.57 7.68 10.36
C ASP A 72 -13.67 7.17 8.91
N GLU A 73 -14.65 6.32 8.67
CA GLU A 73 -14.92 5.76 7.34
C GLU A 73 -15.39 6.79 6.33
N THR A 74 -15.77 7.98 6.79
CA THR A 74 -16.19 9.11 5.95
C THR A 74 -15.09 10.16 5.77
N ALA A 75 -13.94 9.99 6.43
CA ALA A 75 -12.85 10.94 6.35
C ALA A 75 -12.50 11.29 4.88
N PRO A 76 -12.26 12.58 4.58
CA PRO A 76 -11.91 13.01 3.23
C PRO A 76 -10.63 12.32 2.73
N VAL A 77 -10.63 11.95 1.46
CA VAL A 77 -9.45 11.40 0.77
C VAL A 77 -8.91 12.46 -0.18
N ILE A 78 -7.64 12.81 -0.01
CA ILE A 78 -6.94 13.78 -0.84
C ILE A 78 -6.09 13.02 -1.84
N VAL A 79 -6.28 13.33 -3.12
CA VAL A 79 -5.49 12.79 -4.21
C VAL A 79 -4.22 13.65 -4.37
N LEU A 80 -3.05 13.05 -4.14
CA LEU A 80 -1.77 13.74 -4.23
C LEU A 80 -1.16 13.66 -5.63
N ALA A 81 -1.43 12.59 -6.38
CA ALA A 81 -0.89 12.34 -7.71
C ALA A 81 -2.01 11.97 -8.70
N PRO A 82 -2.87 12.94 -9.12
CA PRO A 82 -4.08 12.64 -9.90
C PRO A 82 -3.81 12.01 -11.27
N GLY A 83 -2.63 12.27 -11.87
CA GLY A 83 -2.22 11.67 -13.14
C GLY A 83 -1.55 10.30 -13.02
N HIS A 84 -1.33 9.80 -11.80
CA HIS A 84 -0.64 8.53 -11.61
C HIS A 84 -1.48 7.35 -12.10
N ARG A 85 -0.84 6.38 -12.75
CA ARG A 85 -1.48 5.20 -13.32
C ARG A 85 -2.36 4.43 -12.33
N ALA A 86 -1.97 4.36 -11.07
CA ALA A 86 -2.77 3.76 -9.98
C ALA A 86 -4.18 4.41 -9.81
N LEU A 87 -4.38 5.64 -10.29
CA LEU A 87 -5.66 6.35 -10.19
C LEU A 87 -6.38 6.51 -11.54
N THR A 88 -5.73 6.11 -12.62
CA THR A 88 -6.26 6.35 -13.97
C THR A 88 -6.49 5.09 -14.79
N THR A 89 -5.81 3.98 -14.48
CA THR A 89 -5.81 2.78 -15.34
C THR A 89 -5.80 1.49 -14.52
N PRO A 90 -6.66 0.51 -14.80
CA PRO A 90 -7.72 0.51 -15.82
C PRO A 90 -8.95 1.35 -15.45
N ASN A 91 -9.06 1.79 -14.19
CA ASN A 91 -10.20 2.57 -13.72
C ASN A 91 -9.79 4.01 -13.41
N LYS A 92 -10.62 4.97 -13.79
CA LYS A 92 -10.47 6.34 -13.30
C LYS A 92 -11.06 6.41 -11.88
N ILE A 93 -10.19 6.60 -10.90
CA ILE A 93 -10.56 6.70 -9.47
C ILE A 93 -10.93 8.13 -9.15
N GLY A 94 -12.05 8.31 -8.47
CA GLY A 94 -12.56 9.60 -8.05
C GLY A 94 -13.16 9.56 -6.64
N PRO A 95 -13.71 10.68 -6.14
CA PRO A 95 -14.25 10.76 -4.78
C PRO A 95 -15.32 9.70 -4.47
N ALA A 96 -16.15 9.35 -5.45
CA ALA A 96 -17.18 8.33 -5.29
C ALA A 96 -16.64 6.93 -4.98
N ASP A 97 -15.40 6.62 -5.39
CA ASP A 97 -14.76 5.33 -5.10
C ASP A 97 -14.41 5.16 -3.61
N PHE A 98 -14.44 6.23 -2.85
CA PHE A 98 -14.22 6.21 -1.39
C PHE A 98 -15.52 6.27 -0.58
N SER A 99 -16.67 6.28 -1.24
CA SER A 99 -17.98 6.20 -0.58
C SER A 99 -18.30 4.76 -0.17
N GLY A 100 -19.01 4.59 0.93
CA GLY A 100 -19.46 3.29 1.43
C GLY A 100 -18.32 2.41 1.97
N TRP A 101 -17.17 2.96 2.23
CA TRP A 101 -16.12 2.25 2.98
C TRP A 101 -16.62 1.96 4.39
N VAL A 102 -16.23 0.84 4.96
CA VAL A 102 -16.74 0.34 6.23
C VAL A 102 -15.65 0.32 7.30
N GLN A 103 -16.01 0.65 8.53
CA GLN A 103 -15.22 0.64 9.77
C GLN A 103 -14.07 1.65 9.80
N GLU A 104 -13.07 1.49 8.91
CA GLU A 104 -11.88 2.34 8.89
C GLU A 104 -11.36 2.50 7.46
N ARG A 105 -10.73 3.63 7.17
CA ARG A 105 -10.04 3.86 5.90
C ARG A 105 -8.73 3.10 5.82
N GLY A 106 -7.97 3.09 6.91
CA GLY A 106 -6.69 2.43 6.95
C GLY A 106 -5.95 2.55 8.27
N ALA A 107 -4.85 1.82 8.39
CA ALA A 107 -4.07 1.74 9.62
C ALA A 107 -2.57 1.56 9.32
N TYR A 108 -1.74 1.96 10.29
CA TYR A 108 -0.29 1.79 10.27
C TYR A 108 0.37 2.36 9.02
N PHE A 109 -0.02 3.59 8.68
CA PHE A 109 0.61 4.32 7.58
C PHE A 109 2.09 4.56 7.87
N PRO A 110 2.97 4.49 6.86
CA PRO A 110 4.37 4.81 7.02
C PRO A 110 4.58 6.20 7.65
N SER A 111 5.49 6.27 8.61
CA SER A 111 5.92 7.51 9.27
C SER A 111 7.15 8.11 8.63
N LYS A 112 7.92 7.30 7.90
CA LYS A 112 9.13 7.70 7.19
C LYS A 112 9.31 6.83 5.95
N TRP A 113 9.72 7.45 4.85
CA TRP A 113 10.07 6.76 3.59
C TRP A 113 11.08 7.58 2.80
N ASP A 114 11.75 6.95 1.83
CA ASP A 114 12.61 7.65 0.87
C ASP A 114 11.74 8.42 -0.13
N GLU A 115 11.62 9.73 0.08
CA GLU A 115 10.80 10.63 -0.76
C GLU A 115 11.33 10.77 -2.19
N THR A 116 12.58 10.38 -2.45
CA THR A 116 13.16 10.38 -3.80
C THR A 116 12.76 9.15 -4.61
N LYS A 117 12.26 8.10 -3.95
CA LYS A 117 11.89 6.82 -4.54
C LYS A 117 10.38 6.59 -4.55
N PHE A 118 9.70 6.98 -3.49
CA PHE A 118 8.27 6.78 -3.37
C PHE A 118 7.47 8.00 -3.82
N THR A 119 6.46 7.74 -4.62
CA THR A 119 5.40 8.72 -4.94
C THR A 119 4.23 8.49 -4.00
N PRO A 120 3.87 9.46 -3.15
CA PRO A 120 2.64 9.40 -2.37
C PRO A 120 1.44 9.62 -3.28
N ILE A 121 0.45 8.73 -3.18
CA ILE A 121 -0.72 8.73 -4.06
C ILE A 121 -1.93 9.34 -3.40
N LEU A 122 -2.18 8.96 -2.14
CA LEU A 122 -3.34 9.39 -1.37
C LEU A 122 -2.93 9.86 0.02
N ALA A 123 -3.63 10.86 0.52
CA ALA A 123 -3.54 11.34 1.89
C ALA A 123 -4.92 11.35 2.54
N MET A 124 -4.98 11.11 3.84
CA MET A 124 -6.19 11.14 4.64
C MET A 124 -5.87 11.24 6.13
N SER A 125 -6.79 11.79 6.91
CA SER A 125 -6.71 11.85 8.37
C SER A 125 -8.09 11.83 8.98
N ASP A 126 -8.19 11.42 10.22
CA ASP A 126 -9.38 11.67 11.01
C ASP A 126 -9.54 13.19 11.24
N PRO A 127 -10.77 13.71 11.41
CA PRO A 127 -10.99 15.14 11.63
C PRO A 127 -10.16 15.70 12.79
N GLY A 128 -9.47 16.82 12.54
CA GLY A 128 -8.64 17.48 13.56
C GLY A 128 -7.25 16.85 13.78
N GLU A 129 -6.93 15.76 13.13
CA GLU A 129 -5.61 15.11 13.20
C GLU A 129 -4.67 15.61 12.09
N LYS A 130 -3.34 15.48 12.34
CA LYS A 130 -2.33 15.74 11.32
C LYS A 130 -2.47 14.72 10.18
N GLN A 131 -2.54 15.22 8.96
CA GLN A 131 -2.69 14.39 7.78
C GLN A 131 -1.35 13.77 7.34
N PRO A 132 -1.21 12.44 7.37
CA PRO A 132 -0.10 11.75 6.73
C PRO A 132 -0.34 11.61 5.22
N ASN A 133 0.72 11.80 4.43
CA ASN A 133 0.69 11.64 2.97
C ASN A 133 1.12 10.23 2.53
N SER A 134 0.88 9.21 3.34
CA SER A 134 1.49 7.88 3.18
C SER A 134 0.49 6.72 3.20
N SER A 135 -0.78 6.99 2.96
CA SER A 135 -1.78 5.91 2.95
C SER A 135 -1.60 4.93 1.78
N VAL A 136 -1.07 5.42 0.65
CA VAL A 136 -0.57 4.62 -0.47
C VAL A 136 0.72 5.24 -0.98
N LEU A 137 1.80 4.47 -0.94
CA LEU A 137 3.11 4.84 -1.46
C LEU A 137 3.49 3.88 -2.60
N ILE A 138 3.93 4.42 -3.72
CA ILE A 138 4.36 3.63 -4.88
C ILE A 138 5.77 4.01 -5.28
N ALA A 139 6.64 3.01 -5.41
CA ALA A 139 7.99 3.18 -5.92
C ALA A 139 8.20 2.37 -7.20
N ARG A 140 8.94 2.92 -8.14
CA ARG A 140 9.52 2.13 -9.21
C ARG A 140 10.85 1.54 -8.75
N HIS A 141 11.02 0.23 -8.96
CA HIS A 141 12.28 -0.46 -8.68
C HIS A 141 12.67 -1.30 -9.90
N GLY A 142 13.72 -0.89 -10.59
CA GLY A 142 14.07 -1.47 -11.89
C GLY A 142 12.94 -1.30 -12.90
N GLN A 143 12.42 -2.41 -13.41
CA GLN A 143 11.33 -2.43 -14.38
C GLN A 143 9.93 -2.55 -13.74
N GLY A 144 9.86 -2.91 -12.46
CA GLY A 144 8.60 -3.17 -11.76
C GLY A 144 8.17 -2.10 -10.78
N TYR A 145 7.14 -2.43 -10.01
CA TYR A 145 6.52 -1.52 -9.04
C TYR A 145 6.43 -2.16 -7.67
N TYR A 146 6.77 -1.38 -6.66
CA TYR A 146 6.53 -1.71 -5.27
C TYR A 146 5.49 -0.77 -4.68
N VAL A 147 4.42 -1.32 -4.16
CA VAL A 147 3.33 -0.59 -3.49
C VAL A 147 3.34 -0.93 -2.03
N TYR A 148 3.33 0.07 -1.16
CA TYR A 148 2.95 -0.10 0.24
C TYR A 148 1.63 0.62 0.47
N THR A 149 0.65 -0.08 1.05
CA THR A 149 -0.65 0.50 1.37
C THR A 149 -1.08 0.20 2.79
N GLY A 150 -1.47 1.23 3.51
CA GLY A 150 -2.14 1.12 4.80
C GLY A 150 -3.67 1.05 4.68
N LEU A 151 -4.23 1.12 3.48
CA LEU A 151 -5.68 1.08 3.28
C LEU A 151 -6.27 -0.26 3.73
N ALA A 152 -7.46 -0.20 4.34
CA ALA A 152 -8.14 -1.36 4.91
C ALA A 152 -8.85 -2.23 3.85
N PHE A 153 -8.15 -2.59 2.77
CA PHE A 153 -8.69 -3.45 1.72
C PHE A 153 -9.24 -4.79 2.26
N PHE A 154 -8.64 -5.33 3.31
CA PHE A 154 -9.09 -6.56 3.96
C PHE A 154 -10.50 -6.47 4.58
N ARG A 155 -11.01 -5.25 4.77
CA ARG A 155 -12.40 -4.98 5.17
C ARG A 155 -13.28 -4.65 3.97
N GLN A 156 -12.79 -3.78 3.09
CA GLN A 156 -13.56 -3.25 1.98
C GLN A 156 -13.90 -4.31 0.91
N LEU A 157 -12.94 -5.18 0.59
CA LEU A 157 -13.16 -6.20 -0.42
C LEU A 157 -14.20 -7.24 0.04
N PRO A 158 -14.13 -7.83 1.25
CA PRO A 158 -15.20 -8.72 1.73
C PRO A 158 -16.56 -8.03 1.88
N ALA A 159 -16.59 -6.72 2.18
CA ALA A 159 -17.82 -5.95 2.26
C ALA A 159 -18.40 -5.57 0.89
N GLY A 160 -17.72 -5.90 -0.20
CA GLY A 160 -18.22 -5.64 -1.55
C GLY A 160 -18.16 -4.16 -1.97
N VAL A 161 -17.28 -3.34 -1.38
CA VAL A 161 -17.17 -1.91 -1.68
C VAL A 161 -16.64 -1.69 -3.10
N PRO A 162 -17.45 -1.19 -4.05
CA PRO A 162 -17.07 -1.17 -5.48
C PRO A 162 -15.81 -0.35 -5.76
N GLY A 163 -15.69 0.83 -5.13
CA GLY A 163 -14.53 1.71 -5.32
C GLY A 163 -13.22 1.08 -4.83
N ALA A 164 -13.28 0.29 -3.76
CA ALA A 164 -12.12 -0.45 -3.27
C ALA A 164 -11.65 -1.51 -4.30
N TYR A 165 -12.57 -2.23 -4.93
CA TYR A 165 -12.23 -3.18 -6.01
C TYR A 165 -11.61 -2.47 -7.21
N ARG A 166 -12.13 -1.30 -7.59
CA ARG A 166 -11.60 -0.53 -8.72
C ARG A 166 -10.16 -0.05 -8.44
N LEU A 167 -9.92 0.51 -7.26
CA LEU A 167 -8.57 0.92 -6.85
C LEU A 167 -7.64 -0.28 -6.73
N TRP A 168 -8.11 -1.38 -6.16
CA TRP A 168 -7.34 -2.62 -6.07
C TRP A 168 -6.94 -3.16 -7.44
N ALA A 169 -7.87 -3.19 -8.39
CA ALA A 169 -7.60 -3.59 -9.77
C ALA A 169 -6.51 -2.72 -10.40
N ASN A 170 -6.53 -1.40 -10.17
CA ASN A 170 -5.48 -0.51 -10.66
C ASN A 170 -4.10 -0.87 -10.06
N LEU A 171 -4.05 -1.12 -8.74
CA LEU A 171 -2.78 -1.47 -8.07
C LEU A 171 -2.18 -2.77 -8.61
N VAL A 172 -2.99 -3.81 -8.82
CA VAL A 172 -2.49 -5.09 -9.37
C VAL A 172 -2.14 -5.01 -10.84
N SER A 173 -2.60 -3.98 -11.54
CA SER A 173 -2.36 -3.76 -12.97
C SER A 173 -1.23 -2.77 -13.27
N LEU A 174 -0.49 -2.29 -12.27
CA LEU A 174 0.52 -1.24 -12.46
C LEU A 174 1.62 -1.61 -13.47
N GLY A 175 2.02 -2.87 -13.52
CA GLY A 175 3.06 -3.37 -14.41
C GLY A 175 2.59 -3.73 -15.83
N LYS A 176 1.30 -3.51 -16.15
CA LYS A 176 0.70 -3.90 -17.44
C LYS A 176 0.40 -2.76 -18.35
#